data_4519a05b212f3ef456aeae588951f0c4
#
_entry.id   4519a05b212f3ef456aeae588951f0c4
#
_cell.length_a   1.000
_cell.length_b   1.000
_cell.length_c   1.000
_cell.angle_alpha   90.00
_cell.angle_beta   90.00
_cell.angle_gamma   90.00
#
_symmetry.space_group_name_H-M   'P 1'
#
loop_
_entity.id
_entity.type
_entity.pdbx_description
1 polymer ?
#
loop_
_entity_poly.entity_id
_entity_poly.type
_entity_poly.pdbx_seq_one_letter_code
_entity_poly.pdbx_strand_id
1 'polypeptide(L)'
;MLIVALISTVVLLVWMGFFMMGSLPLLILKHDTSVDSQFIRGLFNVYYVAIMSTAAVGALSCALAGRPSIALALSCVAGSGFAGRYWLVSRMDMVRSTMTADDSSAIGHFRRLHIAGMLLNVALLAAFCFGLTRVSL
;
A
#
# COMPACT_ATOMS: atom_id res chain seq x y z
N MET A 1 -9.29 13.09 20.33
CA MET A 1 -9.44 12.81 18.89
C MET A 1 -8.27 13.34 18.05
N LEU A 2 -7.80 14.59 18.25
CA LEU A 2 -6.67 15.13 17.46
C LEU A 2 -5.38 14.33 17.63
N ILE A 3 -5.06 13.89 18.84
CA ILE A 3 -3.86 13.05 19.11
C ILE A 3 -3.91 11.73 18.33
N VAL A 4 -5.07 11.07 18.31
CA VAL A 4 -5.24 9.81 17.54
C VAL A 4 -5.07 10.07 16.05
N ALA A 5 -5.60 11.17 15.53
CA ALA A 5 -5.43 11.57 14.14
C ALA A 5 -3.95 11.80 13.78
N LEU A 6 -3.20 12.49 14.65
CA LEU A 6 -1.77 12.73 14.46
C LEU A 6 -0.97 11.42 14.49
N ILE A 7 -1.23 10.56 15.48
CA ILE A 7 -0.59 9.25 15.56
C ILE A 7 -0.88 8.42 14.31
N SER A 8 -2.13 8.38 13.86
CA SER A 8 -2.50 7.66 12.63
C SER A 8 -1.77 8.19 11.40
N THR A 9 -1.61 9.52 11.29
CA THR A 9 -0.87 10.16 10.20
C THR A 9 0.61 9.75 10.20
N VAL A 10 1.26 9.77 11.36
CA VAL A 10 2.65 9.34 11.50
C VAL A 10 2.80 7.85 11.17
N VAL A 11 1.91 7.01 11.69
CA VAL A 11 1.94 5.55 11.43
C VAL A 11 1.72 5.26 9.96
N LEU A 12 0.85 6.01 9.26
CA LEU A 12 0.69 5.88 7.80
C LEU A 12 1.98 6.18 7.05
N LEU A 13 2.65 7.29 7.38
CA LEU A 13 3.93 7.63 6.75
C LEU A 13 5.00 6.56 6.98
N VAL A 14 5.06 6.02 8.21
CA VAL A 14 5.98 4.93 8.56
C VAL A 14 5.67 3.69 7.71
N TRP A 15 4.40 3.28 7.58
CA TRP A 15 4.02 2.13 6.76
C TRP A 15 4.35 2.33 5.28
N MET A 16 4.06 3.52 4.73
CA MET A 16 4.35 3.84 3.33
C MET A 16 5.87 3.84 3.06
N GLY A 17 6.66 4.44 3.97
CA GLY A 17 8.12 4.45 3.89
C GLY A 17 8.71 3.05 4.04
N PHE A 18 8.25 2.29 5.03
CA PHE A 18 8.70 0.90 5.27
C PHE A 18 8.43 0.01 4.05
N PHE A 19 7.26 0.13 3.45
CA PHE A 19 6.93 -0.61 2.24
C PHE A 19 7.87 -0.26 1.08
N MET A 20 8.19 1.02 0.88
CA MET A 20 9.16 1.44 -0.14
C MET A 20 10.54 0.85 0.10
N MET A 21 11.04 0.93 1.33
CA MET A 21 12.36 0.38 1.70
C MET A 21 12.42 -1.13 1.55
N GLY A 22 11.34 -1.84 1.87
CA GLY A 22 11.26 -3.29 1.73
C GLY A 22 11.04 -3.75 0.28
N SER A 23 10.23 -3.02 -0.47
CA SER A 23 9.82 -3.40 -1.82
C SER A 23 10.88 -3.12 -2.89
N LEU A 24 11.66 -2.03 -2.75
CA LEU A 24 12.71 -1.66 -3.71
C LEU A 24 13.80 -2.74 -3.88
N PRO A 25 14.40 -3.27 -2.80
CA PRO A 25 15.39 -4.34 -2.94
C PRO A 25 14.82 -5.61 -3.57
N LEU A 26 13.53 -5.88 -3.35
CA LEU A 26 12.86 -7.06 -3.90
C LEU A 26 12.68 -6.99 -5.42
N LEU A 27 12.80 -5.80 -6.05
CA LEU A 27 12.81 -5.68 -7.51
C LEU A 27 14.04 -6.30 -8.16
N ILE A 28 15.15 -6.46 -7.40
CA ILE A 28 16.38 -7.08 -7.87
C ILE A 28 16.20 -8.59 -7.99
N LEU A 29 15.28 -9.17 -7.21
CA LEU A 29 14.97 -10.60 -7.27
C LEU A 29 14.39 -10.99 -8.64
N LYS A 30 14.73 -12.19 -9.09
CA LYS A 30 14.27 -12.71 -10.39
C LYS A 30 12.77 -13.02 -10.42
N HIS A 31 12.15 -13.16 -9.25
CA HIS A 31 10.73 -13.53 -9.07
C HIS A 31 10.39 -14.93 -9.62
N ASP A 32 11.39 -15.76 -9.84
CA ASP A 32 11.28 -17.08 -10.48
C ASP A 32 11.06 -18.20 -9.46
N THR A 33 11.23 -17.93 -8.16
CA THR A 33 11.00 -18.91 -7.11
C THR A 33 9.63 -18.74 -6.45
N SER A 34 9.06 -19.84 -5.99
CA SER A 34 7.81 -19.82 -5.23
C SER A 34 7.94 -19.03 -3.92
N VAL A 35 9.13 -19.06 -3.31
CA VAL A 35 9.43 -18.34 -2.06
C VAL A 35 9.44 -16.83 -2.29
N ASP A 36 10.11 -16.34 -3.35
CA ASP A 36 10.18 -14.92 -3.67
C ASP A 36 8.80 -14.35 -3.93
N SER A 37 8.01 -15.02 -4.76
CA SER A 37 6.66 -14.58 -5.09
C SER A 37 5.72 -14.60 -3.87
N GLN A 38 5.86 -15.59 -2.98
CA GLN A 38 5.10 -15.67 -1.74
C GLN A 38 5.46 -14.53 -0.79
N PHE A 39 6.74 -14.24 -0.63
CA PHE A 39 7.22 -13.17 0.23
C PHE A 39 6.73 -11.80 -0.25
N ILE A 40 6.89 -11.50 -1.54
CA ILE A 40 6.43 -10.25 -2.14
C ILE A 40 4.91 -10.09 -1.98
N ARG A 41 4.15 -11.12 -2.30
CA ARG A 41 2.70 -11.12 -2.10
C ARG A 41 2.32 -10.91 -0.63
N GLY A 42 3.02 -11.55 0.30
CA GLY A 42 2.84 -11.38 1.74
C GLY A 42 3.08 -9.95 2.19
N LEU A 43 4.17 -9.32 1.73
CA LEU A 43 4.51 -7.93 2.00
C LEU A 43 3.38 -6.98 1.55
N PHE A 44 2.88 -7.16 0.32
CA PHE A 44 1.77 -6.35 -0.20
C PHE A 44 0.49 -6.53 0.62
N ASN A 45 0.16 -7.76 1.00
CA ASN A 45 -1.04 -8.03 1.80
C ASN A 45 -0.97 -7.34 3.17
N VAL A 46 0.15 -7.47 3.88
CA VAL A 46 0.35 -6.82 5.19
C VAL A 46 0.30 -5.31 5.04
N TYR A 47 0.98 -4.77 4.04
CA TYR A 47 1.00 -3.34 3.76
C TYR A 47 -0.41 -2.78 3.53
N TYR A 48 -1.19 -3.37 2.63
CA TYR A 48 -2.54 -2.88 2.34
C TYR A 48 -3.49 -2.99 3.54
N VAL A 49 -3.39 -4.05 4.34
CA VAL A 49 -4.17 -4.16 5.59
C VAL A 49 -3.76 -3.06 6.57
N ALA A 50 -2.46 -2.81 6.73
CA ALA A 50 -1.95 -1.81 7.65
C ALA A 50 -2.39 -0.38 7.26
N ILE A 51 -2.21 0.02 5.99
CA ILE A 51 -2.62 1.37 5.55
C ILE A 51 -4.13 1.54 5.59
N MET A 52 -4.90 0.51 5.20
CA MET A 52 -6.37 0.57 5.22
C MET A 52 -6.90 0.76 6.64
N SER A 53 -6.45 -0.05 7.60
CA SER A 53 -6.88 0.04 9.00
C SER A 53 -6.44 1.36 9.64
N THR A 54 -5.18 1.75 9.46
CA THR A 54 -4.64 3.00 10.04
C THR A 54 -5.34 4.23 9.46
N ALA A 55 -5.55 4.26 8.13
CA ALA A 55 -6.24 5.36 7.47
C ALA A 55 -7.73 5.44 7.89
N ALA A 56 -8.40 4.30 8.08
CA ALA A 56 -9.78 4.28 8.56
C ALA A 56 -9.90 4.85 9.98
N VAL A 57 -9.01 4.46 10.89
CA VAL A 57 -8.96 5.01 12.27
C VAL A 57 -8.67 6.51 12.23
N GLY A 58 -7.72 6.95 11.42
CA GLY A 58 -7.41 8.36 11.24
C GLY A 58 -8.59 9.16 10.67
N ALA A 59 -9.26 8.63 9.65
CA ALA A 59 -10.43 9.25 9.04
C ALA A 59 -11.56 9.45 10.05
N LEU A 60 -11.88 8.40 10.81
CA LEU A 60 -12.90 8.48 11.87
C LEU A 60 -12.52 9.52 12.94
N SER A 61 -11.27 9.51 13.38
CA SER A 61 -10.78 10.45 14.38
C SER A 61 -10.84 11.91 13.90
N CYS A 62 -10.52 12.17 12.62
CA CYS A 62 -10.62 13.50 12.02
C CYS A 62 -12.07 13.94 11.83
N ALA A 63 -12.96 13.03 11.44
CA ALA A 63 -14.40 13.31 11.32
C ALA A 63 -14.98 13.73 12.67
N LEU A 64 -14.69 12.98 13.74
CA LEU A 64 -15.11 13.28 15.10
C LEU A 64 -14.46 14.57 15.67
N ALA A 65 -13.30 14.97 15.14
CA ALA A 65 -12.64 16.22 15.49
C ALA A 65 -13.12 17.45 14.67
N GLY A 66 -14.16 17.28 13.84
CA GLY A 66 -14.71 18.35 13.02
C GLY A 66 -13.82 18.77 11.84
N ARG A 67 -12.96 17.85 11.34
CA ARG A 67 -12.07 18.10 10.20
C ARG A 67 -12.44 17.25 8.99
N PRO A 68 -13.55 17.53 8.30
CA PRO A 68 -14.10 16.65 7.25
C PRO A 68 -13.19 16.54 6.02
N SER A 69 -12.44 17.55 5.66
CA SER A 69 -11.52 17.52 4.51
C SER A 69 -10.38 16.51 4.70
N ILE A 70 -9.81 16.47 5.90
CA ILE A 70 -8.75 15.51 6.24
C ILE A 70 -9.34 14.10 6.36
N ALA A 71 -10.52 13.99 6.97
CA ALA A 71 -11.24 12.72 7.06
C ALA A 71 -11.52 12.13 5.68
N LEU A 72 -11.95 12.96 4.71
CA LEU A 72 -12.16 12.53 3.33
C LEU A 72 -10.85 12.05 2.67
N ALA A 73 -9.76 12.80 2.82
CA ALA A 73 -8.46 12.41 2.26
C ALA A 73 -7.98 11.06 2.82
N LEU A 74 -8.09 10.85 4.14
CA LEU A 74 -7.75 9.57 4.77
C LEU A 74 -8.68 8.44 4.35
N SER A 75 -9.96 8.72 4.13
CA SER A 75 -10.92 7.75 3.58
C SER A 75 -10.54 7.32 2.15
N CYS A 76 -10.04 8.25 1.33
CA CYS A 76 -9.52 7.92 0.00
C CYS A 76 -8.28 7.02 0.08
N VAL A 77 -7.38 7.25 1.05
CA VAL A 77 -6.21 6.37 1.29
C VAL A 77 -6.68 4.97 1.72
N ALA A 78 -7.65 4.89 2.64
CA ALA A 78 -8.21 3.60 3.08
C ALA A 78 -8.88 2.86 1.91
N GLY A 79 -9.66 3.54 1.09
CA GLY A 79 -10.29 3.00 -0.12
C GLY A 79 -9.26 2.51 -1.15
N SER A 80 -8.18 3.26 -1.35
CA SER A 80 -7.07 2.85 -2.22
C SER A 80 -6.36 1.60 -1.70
N GLY A 81 -6.16 1.49 -0.38
CA GLY A 81 -5.65 0.29 0.27
C GLY A 81 -6.56 -0.92 0.06
N PHE A 82 -7.86 -0.74 0.22
CA PHE A 82 -8.86 -1.78 -0.04
C PHE A 82 -8.84 -2.24 -1.51
N ALA A 83 -8.88 -1.29 -2.45
CA ALA A 83 -8.85 -1.57 -3.88
C ALA A 83 -7.54 -2.26 -4.29
N GLY A 84 -6.39 -1.80 -3.78
CA GLY A 84 -5.08 -2.40 -4.03
C GLY A 84 -5.02 -3.84 -3.51
N ARG A 85 -5.51 -4.09 -2.29
CA ARG A 85 -5.59 -5.45 -1.74
C ARG A 85 -6.50 -6.34 -2.56
N TYR A 86 -7.71 -5.87 -2.86
CA TYR A 86 -8.70 -6.67 -3.58
C TYR A 86 -8.28 -6.97 -5.02
N TRP A 87 -7.73 -5.99 -5.72
CA TRP A 87 -7.39 -6.14 -7.13
C TRP A 87 -5.94 -6.65 -7.34
N LEU A 88 -4.95 -6.00 -6.74
CA LEU A 88 -3.54 -6.30 -7.01
C LEU A 88 -3.09 -7.61 -6.38
N VAL A 89 -3.42 -7.82 -5.09
CA VAL A 89 -3.04 -9.06 -4.38
C VAL A 89 -3.78 -10.27 -4.99
N SER A 90 -5.06 -10.13 -5.36
CA SER A 90 -5.80 -11.20 -6.04
C SER A 90 -5.20 -11.54 -7.41
N ARG A 91 -4.73 -10.54 -8.16
CA ARG A 91 -4.02 -10.77 -9.42
C ARG A 91 -2.67 -11.45 -9.22
N MET A 92 -1.92 -11.05 -8.18
CA MET A 92 -0.68 -11.72 -7.81
C MET A 92 -0.93 -13.19 -7.45
N ASP A 93 -1.98 -13.49 -6.70
CA ASP A 93 -2.35 -14.86 -6.34
C ASP A 93 -2.72 -15.71 -7.57
N MET A 94 -3.47 -15.11 -8.51
CA MET A 94 -3.85 -15.80 -9.76
C MET A 94 -2.62 -16.14 -10.62
N VAL A 95 -1.72 -15.18 -10.82
CA VAL A 95 -0.49 -15.42 -11.60
C VAL A 95 0.39 -16.46 -10.89
N ARG A 96 0.51 -16.36 -9.56
CA ARG A 96 1.34 -17.27 -8.76
C ARG A 96 0.84 -18.71 -8.79
N SER A 97 -0.48 -18.93 -8.82
CA SER A 97 -1.07 -20.28 -8.83
C SER A 97 -0.73 -21.08 -10.11
N THR A 98 -0.42 -20.41 -11.21
CA THR A 98 -0.08 -21.01 -12.50
C THR A 98 1.39 -20.88 -12.88
N MET A 99 2.18 -20.10 -12.11
CA MET A 99 3.57 -19.79 -12.43
C MET A 99 4.49 -20.98 -12.14
N THR A 100 5.28 -21.36 -13.14
CA THR A 100 6.40 -22.30 -13.02
C THR A 100 7.73 -21.57 -13.21
N ALA A 101 8.83 -22.18 -12.75
CA ALA A 101 10.16 -21.54 -12.81
C ALA A 101 10.62 -21.24 -14.26
N ASP A 102 10.10 -21.96 -15.24
CA ASP A 102 10.42 -21.80 -16.67
C ASP A 102 9.45 -20.87 -17.41
N ASP A 103 8.38 -20.40 -16.74
CA ASP A 103 7.37 -19.54 -17.36
C ASP A 103 7.78 -18.07 -17.29
N SER A 104 8.62 -17.64 -18.22
CA SER A 104 9.10 -16.25 -18.32
C SER A 104 7.95 -15.23 -18.50
N SER A 105 6.83 -15.63 -19.07
CA SER A 105 5.65 -14.75 -19.27
C SER A 105 4.95 -14.47 -17.94
N ALA A 106 4.66 -15.51 -17.15
CA ALA A 106 4.04 -15.38 -15.84
C ALA A 106 4.95 -14.62 -14.86
N ILE A 107 6.26 -14.90 -14.87
CA ILE A 107 7.27 -14.17 -14.07
C ILE A 107 7.27 -12.69 -14.44
N GLY A 108 7.28 -12.37 -15.73
CA GLY A 108 7.22 -10.98 -16.21
C GLY A 108 5.91 -10.28 -15.81
N HIS A 109 4.79 -10.99 -15.84
CA HIS A 109 3.50 -10.45 -15.40
C HIS A 109 3.49 -10.17 -13.89
N PHE A 110 3.97 -11.09 -13.07
CA PHE A 110 4.08 -10.91 -11.62
C PHE A 110 4.96 -9.70 -11.27
N ARG A 111 6.12 -9.56 -11.95
CA ARG A 111 7.01 -8.41 -11.77
C ARG A 111 6.34 -7.08 -12.14
N ARG A 112 5.52 -7.04 -13.20
CA ARG A 112 4.74 -5.84 -13.57
C ARG A 112 3.72 -5.49 -12.49
N LEU A 113 3.07 -6.46 -11.88
CA LEU A 113 2.16 -6.24 -10.76
C LEU A 113 2.90 -5.68 -9.54
N HIS A 114 4.10 -6.18 -9.24
CA HIS A 114 4.96 -5.64 -8.19
C HIS A 114 5.30 -4.16 -8.45
N ILE A 115 5.77 -3.83 -9.66
CA ILE A 115 6.09 -2.45 -10.05
C ILE A 115 4.84 -1.56 -9.98
N ALA A 116 3.70 -2.02 -10.46
CA ALA A 116 2.45 -1.26 -10.40
C ALA A 116 2.04 -0.93 -8.95
N GLY A 117 2.17 -1.88 -8.03
CA GLY A 117 1.90 -1.65 -6.61
C GLY A 117 2.87 -0.66 -5.97
N MET A 118 4.14 -0.70 -6.35
CA MET A 118 5.13 0.30 -5.90
C MET A 118 4.81 1.70 -6.43
N LEU A 119 4.48 1.83 -7.71
CA LEU A 119 4.08 3.12 -8.31
C LEU A 119 2.82 3.68 -7.65
N LEU A 120 1.84 2.83 -7.35
CA LEU A 120 0.66 3.23 -6.60
C LEU A 120 1.03 3.77 -5.22
N ASN A 121 1.93 3.10 -4.50
CA ASN A 121 2.40 3.58 -3.20
C ASN A 121 3.14 4.91 -3.30
N VAL A 122 4.01 5.09 -4.30
CA VAL A 122 4.71 6.37 -4.53
C VAL A 122 3.70 7.49 -4.79
N ALA A 123 2.70 7.24 -5.62
CA ALA A 123 1.64 8.21 -5.91
C ALA A 123 0.84 8.57 -4.65
N LEU A 124 0.45 7.56 -3.85
CA LEU A 124 -0.26 7.78 -2.58
C LEU A 124 0.59 8.55 -1.58
N LEU A 125 1.87 8.20 -1.43
CA LEU A 125 2.79 8.90 -0.54
C LEU A 125 2.98 10.35 -0.95
N ALA A 126 3.21 10.62 -2.24
CA ALA A 126 3.35 11.97 -2.77
C ALA A 126 2.08 12.79 -2.57
N ALA A 127 0.90 12.24 -2.88
CA ALA A 127 -0.38 12.89 -2.68
C ALA A 127 -0.64 13.18 -1.19
N PHE A 128 -0.30 12.23 -0.31
CA PHE A 128 -0.46 12.38 1.13
C PHE A 128 0.47 13.46 1.70
N CYS A 129 1.76 13.45 1.34
CA CYS A 129 2.71 14.50 1.74
C CYS A 129 2.28 15.88 1.23
N PHE A 130 1.85 15.98 -0.04
CA PHE A 130 1.34 17.23 -0.59
C PHE A 130 0.09 17.71 0.16
N GLY A 131 -0.84 16.79 0.47
CA GLY A 131 -2.02 17.10 1.28
C GLY A 131 -1.67 17.66 2.66
N LEU A 132 -0.67 17.07 3.33
CA LEU A 132 -0.20 17.55 4.64
C LEU A 132 0.36 18.98 4.59
N THR A 133 1.04 19.38 3.50
CA THR A 133 1.55 20.77 3.37
C THR A 133 0.44 21.80 3.17
N ARG A 134 -0.77 21.37 2.81
CA ARG A 134 -1.94 22.24 2.62
C ARG A 134 -2.84 22.32 3.85
N VAL A 135 -2.61 21.47 4.83
CA VAL A 135 -3.34 21.49 6.09
C VAL A 135 -2.67 22.51 7.01
N SER A 136 -3.30 23.68 7.18
CA SER A 136 -2.95 24.58 8.29
C SER A 136 -3.41 23.92 9.58
N LEU A 137 -2.47 23.60 10.42
CA LEU A 137 -2.69 23.13 11.80
C LEU A 137 -3.32 24.21 12.67
#